data_7553f786184b4bc736eabb4e24a6de2e
#
_entry.id   7553f786184b4bc736eabb4e24a6de2e
#
_cell.length_a   1.000
_cell.length_b   1.000
_cell.length_c   1.000
_cell.angle_alpha   90.00
_cell.angle_beta   90.00
_cell.angle_gamma   90.00
#
_symmetry.space_group_name_H-M   'P 1'
#
loop_
_entity.id
_entity.type
_entity.pdbx_description
1 polymer ?
#
loop_
_entity_poly.entity_id
_entity_poly.type
_entity_poly.pdbx_seq_one_letter_code
_entity_poly.pdbx_strand_id
1 'polypeptide(L)'
;MAVDVIMPQMGESIFEGTITKWLKKAGDKIERDEPLFEISTDKVDAEIPSPSAGVLKEIKVTEGQTVPIQTIVAVIDADGAGTASSAPAKPEAAKPAPAAPVAAKPPAPASVSVPAAAPSPAISASGERVRSSPLVRKIARENNIDVSQVPGTGAGGRVSKQDILGAVESGTGSAPRAGVSTPSAPPQHSRPSAPPPATGGASASAVLENAVPREKMYFGHYEVQPMSVMRQRIAEHMVLSKHVSPHVYSVDEVNVTGIAALRAKMKGKFEEASGTKLTFMPFFVRAAVEALRAFPTVNSSVDGTNIILHKECNIGIAVALDWGLIVPVIKNAEEKNFLGIARSMNDLAERARAKKLKPDEVAEGTFAITNPGVFGGLFGLPVINQPNVAILGLGTIEKRPVVVDDAIAIRSMVYLTLSYDHRVVDGATAHQFMAKIKHTLENWTESLM
;
A
#
# COMPACT_ATOMS: atom_id res chain seq x y z
N MET A 1 15.49 -33.24 -28.74
CA MET A 1 15.91 -32.91 -27.35
C MET A 1 14.82 -32.06 -26.73
N ALA A 2 14.43 -32.37 -25.48
CA ALA A 2 13.44 -31.56 -24.78
C ALA A 2 14.11 -30.27 -24.30
N VAL A 3 13.50 -29.13 -24.58
CA VAL A 3 13.91 -27.79 -24.11
C VAL A 3 12.83 -27.25 -23.18
N ASP A 4 13.23 -26.94 -21.95
CA ASP A 4 12.31 -26.42 -20.97
C ASP A 4 12.06 -24.91 -21.24
N VAL A 5 10.78 -24.53 -21.27
CA VAL A 5 10.35 -23.12 -21.32
C VAL A 5 10.16 -22.66 -19.87
N ILE A 6 10.96 -21.69 -19.48
CA ILE A 6 10.93 -21.13 -18.12
C ILE A 6 10.24 -19.76 -18.12
N MET A 7 9.57 -19.43 -17.00
CA MET A 7 9.04 -18.11 -16.76
C MET A 7 10.19 -17.08 -16.72
N PRO A 8 10.28 -16.12 -17.66
CA PRO A 8 11.38 -15.17 -17.72
C PRO A 8 11.30 -14.13 -16.59
N GLN A 9 12.46 -13.56 -16.25
CA GLN A 9 12.54 -12.44 -15.33
C GLN A 9 12.26 -11.13 -16.08
N MET A 10 11.20 -10.42 -15.70
CA MET A 10 10.74 -9.19 -16.34
C MET A 10 11.10 -7.94 -15.54
N GLY A 11 12.37 -7.81 -15.09
CA GLY A 11 12.88 -6.69 -14.30
C GLY A 11 13.36 -7.10 -12.91
N GLU A 12 14.04 -6.17 -12.20
CA GLU A 12 14.69 -6.46 -10.90
C GLU A 12 13.72 -6.65 -9.72
N SER A 13 12.45 -6.26 -9.88
CA SER A 13 11.47 -6.26 -8.78
C SER A 13 10.28 -7.19 -8.98
N ILE A 14 10.27 -8.02 -10.01
CA ILE A 14 9.17 -8.95 -10.31
C ILE A 14 9.64 -10.35 -9.97
N PHE A 15 8.98 -11.02 -9.02
CA PHE A 15 9.34 -12.36 -8.54
C PHE A 15 8.34 -13.45 -8.98
N GLU A 16 7.19 -13.07 -9.53
CA GLU A 16 6.14 -13.98 -10.00
C GLU A 16 5.37 -13.38 -11.17
N GLY A 17 4.78 -14.21 -12.01
CA GLY A 17 3.90 -13.82 -13.13
C GLY A 17 2.71 -14.76 -13.27
N THR A 18 1.57 -14.22 -13.70
CA THR A 18 0.35 -15.00 -13.95
C THR A 18 0.23 -15.24 -15.45
N ILE A 19 0.09 -16.50 -15.85
CA ILE A 19 -0.19 -16.84 -17.27
C ILE A 19 -1.64 -16.46 -17.55
N THR A 20 -1.84 -15.46 -18.41
CA THR A 20 -3.17 -14.95 -18.76
C THR A 20 -3.81 -15.81 -19.83
N LYS A 21 -3.02 -16.20 -20.85
CA LYS A 21 -3.51 -16.95 -22.00
C LYS A 21 -2.39 -17.72 -22.68
N TRP A 22 -2.67 -18.94 -23.14
CA TRP A 22 -1.83 -19.68 -24.03
C TRP A 22 -2.19 -19.36 -25.49
N LEU A 23 -1.22 -18.93 -26.30
CA LEU A 23 -1.39 -18.64 -27.73
C LEU A 23 -1.22 -19.89 -28.58
N LYS A 24 -0.56 -20.93 -28.03
CA LYS A 24 -0.30 -22.23 -28.66
C LYS A 24 -0.80 -23.37 -27.79
N LYS A 25 -1.18 -24.48 -28.41
CA LYS A 25 -1.67 -25.68 -27.73
C LYS A 25 -0.61 -26.78 -27.74
N ALA A 26 -0.71 -27.72 -26.81
CA ALA A 26 0.12 -28.92 -26.84
C ALA A 26 -0.07 -29.68 -28.19
N GLY A 27 1.03 -29.96 -28.89
CA GLY A 27 1.08 -30.53 -30.21
C GLY A 27 1.34 -29.54 -31.36
N ASP A 28 1.26 -28.22 -31.10
CA ASP A 28 1.50 -27.20 -32.12
C ASP A 28 3.00 -27.08 -32.43
N LYS A 29 3.32 -26.82 -33.70
CA LYS A 29 4.66 -26.50 -34.16
C LYS A 29 4.94 -25.04 -33.91
N ILE A 30 6.12 -24.75 -33.36
CA ILE A 30 6.54 -23.43 -32.89
C ILE A 30 7.86 -23.06 -33.57
N GLU A 31 7.97 -21.83 -34.01
CA GLU A 31 9.23 -21.26 -34.50
C GLU A 31 9.97 -20.56 -33.35
N ARG A 32 11.27 -20.37 -33.53
CA ARG A 32 12.04 -19.59 -32.53
C ARG A 32 11.57 -18.13 -32.54
N ASP A 33 11.46 -17.54 -31.32
CA ASP A 33 10.97 -16.17 -31.09
C ASP A 33 9.46 -15.95 -31.42
N GLU A 34 8.71 -17.02 -31.67
CA GLU A 34 7.26 -16.97 -31.82
C GLU A 34 6.58 -16.85 -30.43
N PRO A 35 5.57 -15.98 -30.26
CA PRO A 35 4.90 -15.82 -28.97
C PRO A 35 4.13 -17.09 -28.57
N LEU A 36 4.41 -17.60 -27.36
CA LEU A 36 3.85 -18.82 -26.80
C LEU A 36 2.65 -18.59 -25.91
N PHE A 37 2.79 -17.63 -24.98
CA PHE A 37 1.78 -17.29 -24.00
C PHE A 37 1.91 -15.84 -23.55
N GLU A 38 0.80 -15.29 -23.07
CA GLU A 38 0.73 -13.97 -22.47
C GLU A 38 0.85 -14.11 -20.95
N ILE A 39 1.62 -13.23 -20.33
CA ILE A 39 1.71 -13.10 -18.89
C ILE A 39 1.24 -11.73 -18.44
N SER A 40 0.57 -11.71 -17.31
CA SER A 40 0.28 -10.49 -16.56
C SER A 40 1.12 -10.47 -15.30
N THR A 41 1.83 -9.38 -15.10
CA THR A 41 2.57 -9.10 -13.86
C THR A 41 1.96 -7.89 -13.18
N ASP A 42 2.39 -7.57 -11.97
CA ASP A 42 1.94 -6.40 -11.21
C ASP A 42 2.08 -5.06 -11.98
N LYS A 43 2.91 -5.03 -13.04
CA LYS A 43 3.27 -3.79 -13.74
C LYS A 43 3.07 -3.83 -15.27
N VAL A 44 3.13 -4.98 -15.89
CA VAL A 44 3.12 -5.10 -17.37
C VAL A 44 2.50 -6.43 -17.79
N ASP A 45 1.68 -6.39 -18.86
CA ASP A 45 1.30 -7.56 -19.62
C ASP A 45 2.29 -7.72 -20.77
N ALA A 46 2.85 -8.91 -20.93
CA ALA A 46 3.84 -9.18 -21.96
C ALA A 46 3.62 -10.55 -22.61
N GLU A 47 3.91 -10.63 -23.91
CA GLU A 47 3.95 -11.89 -24.65
C GLU A 47 5.35 -12.50 -24.53
N ILE A 48 5.41 -13.78 -24.20
CA ILE A 48 6.66 -14.50 -24.00
C ILE A 48 6.97 -15.31 -25.24
N PRO A 49 8.11 -15.02 -25.91
CA PRO A 49 8.54 -15.73 -27.11
C PRO A 49 9.16 -17.10 -26.76
N SER A 50 9.10 -18.01 -27.71
CA SER A 50 9.74 -19.33 -27.63
C SER A 50 11.27 -19.24 -27.63
N PRO A 51 11.97 -19.90 -26.72
CA PRO A 51 13.43 -19.95 -26.73
C PRO A 51 14.02 -20.82 -27.84
N SER A 52 13.22 -21.72 -28.43
CA SER A 52 13.67 -22.62 -29.51
C SER A 52 12.53 -23.02 -30.45
N ALA A 53 12.86 -23.39 -31.68
CA ALA A 53 11.92 -24.01 -32.59
C ALA A 53 11.69 -25.48 -32.20
N GLY A 54 10.46 -25.98 -32.34
CA GLY A 54 10.11 -27.36 -32.02
C GLY A 54 8.61 -27.60 -32.00
N VAL A 55 8.18 -28.66 -31.33
CA VAL A 55 6.77 -28.98 -31.07
C VAL A 55 6.50 -28.85 -29.59
N LEU A 56 5.46 -28.16 -29.21
CA LEU A 56 5.04 -28.00 -27.77
C LEU A 56 4.54 -29.34 -27.26
N LYS A 57 5.33 -30.00 -26.42
CA LYS A 57 5.06 -31.35 -25.94
C LYS A 57 4.05 -31.35 -24.79
N GLU A 58 4.25 -30.49 -23.81
CA GLU A 58 3.44 -30.46 -22.61
C GLU A 58 3.37 -29.05 -22.00
N ILE A 59 2.18 -28.65 -21.59
CA ILE A 59 1.93 -27.44 -20.81
C ILE A 59 1.80 -27.84 -19.35
N LYS A 60 2.73 -27.39 -18.49
CA LYS A 60 2.76 -27.74 -17.05
C LYS A 60 1.96 -26.78 -16.18
N VAL A 61 1.74 -25.57 -16.68
CA VAL A 61 1.01 -24.51 -15.95
C VAL A 61 -0.17 -24.05 -16.78
N THR A 62 -1.37 -24.12 -16.19
CA THR A 62 -2.61 -23.72 -16.86
C THR A 62 -2.84 -22.21 -16.82
N GLU A 63 -3.73 -21.72 -17.70
CA GLU A 63 -4.16 -20.32 -17.70
C GLU A 63 -4.75 -19.92 -16.32
N GLY A 64 -4.44 -18.69 -15.89
CA GLY A 64 -4.87 -18.15 -14.60
C GLY A 64 -3.99 -18.53 -13.41
N GLN A 65 -2.93 -19.32 -13.58
CA GLN A 65 -1.99 -19.67 -12.50
C GLN A 65 -0.84 -18.66 -12.39
N THR A 66 -0.55 -18.25 -11.17
CA THR A 66 0.62 -17.42 -10.83
C THR A 66 1.77 -18.34 -10.45
N VAL A 67 2.92 -18.16 -11.10
CA VAL A 67 4.13 -18.96 -10.87
C VAL A 67 5.34 -18.05 -10.65
N PRO A 68 6.28 -18.45 -9.77
CA PRO A 68 7.55 -17.75 -9.61
C PRO A 68 8.37 -17.71 -10.89
N ILE A 69 9.20 -16.67 -11.06
CA ILE A 69 10.21 -16.63 -12.12
C ILE A 69 11.12 -17.86 -12.05
N GLN A 70 11.66 -18.29 -13.23
CA GLN A 70 12.45 -19.51 -13.41
C GLN A 70 11.69 -20.83 -13.22
N THR A 71 10.37 -20.81 -13.03
CA THR A 71 9.55 -22.03 -13.03
C THR A 71 9.38 -22.56 -14.45
N ILE A 72 9.48 -23.88 -14.64
CA ILE A 72 9.26 -24.53 -15.94
C ILE A 72 7.76 -24.54 -16.21
N VAL A 73 7.31 -23.79 -17.23
CA VAL A 73 5.89 -23.63 -17.60
C VAL A 73 5.46 -24.56 -18.72
N ALA A 74 6.37 -24.94 -19.61
CA ALA A 74 6.12 -25.87 -20.69
C ALA A 74 7.41 -26.60 -21.15
N VAL A 75 7.26 -27.61 -22.00
CA VAL A 75 8.36 -28.39 -22.58
C VAL A 75 8.19 -28.45 -24.10
N ILE A 76 9.23 -28.05 -24.83
CA ILE A 76 9.31 -28.11 -26.32
C ILE A 76 10.23 -29.24 -26.73
N ASP A 77 9.84 -30.04 -27.71
CA ASP A 77 10.70 -31.05 -28.29
C ASP A 77 11.32 -30.52 -29.60
N ALA A 78 12.62 -30.27 -29.55
CA ALA A 78 13.37 -29.66 -30.64
C ALA A 78 13.65 -30.63 -31.84
N ASP A 79 13.43 -31.93 -31.68
CA ASP A 79 13.73 -32.93 -32.76
C ASP A 79 12.64 -33.03 -33.82
N GLY A 80 11.56 -32.24 -33.75
CA GLY A 80 10.48 -32.22 -34.72
C GLY A 80 10.66 -31.27 -35.92
N ALA A 81 11.75 -30.50 -36.03
CA ALA A 81 11.96 -29.53 -37.10
C ALA A 81 13.21 -29.88 -37.91
N GLY A 82 12.99 -30.31 -39.15
CA GLY A 82 14.06 -30.57 -40.13
C GLY A 82 14.92 -29.33 -40.38
N THR A 83 16.19 -29.62 -40.44
CA THR A 83 17.36 -28.83 -40.83
C THR A 83 17.16 -27.64 -41.76
N ALA A 84 17.62 -26.46 -41.36
CA ALA A 84 18.25 -25.49 -42.23
C ALA A 84 19.38 -24.77 -41.47
N SER A 85 20.57 -25.01 -41.99
CA SER A 85 21.87 -24.54 -41.56
C SER A 85 22.05 -23.05 -41.80
N SER A 86 22.68 -22.33 -40.86
CA SER A 86 23.74 -21.39 -41.20
C SER A 86 24.59 -21.05 -39.97
N ALA A 87 25.90 -21.02 -40.19
CA ALA A 87 27.00 -21.03 -39.27
C ALA A 87 27.34 -19.66 -38.63
N PRO A 88 28.31 -19.61 -37.69
CA PRO A 88 28.36 -18.62 -36.59
C PRO A 88 29.27 -17.43 -36.93
N ALA A 89 28.94 -16.29 -36.37
CA ALA A 89 29.84 -15.12 -36.27
C ALA A 89 30.42 -15.01 -34.85
N LYS A 90 31.75 -14.92 -34.82
CA LYS A 90 32.66 -14.90 -33.67
C LYS A 90 32.64 -13.55 -32.96
N PRO A 91 32.79 -13.49 -31.62
CA PRO A 91 32.77 -12.25 -30.87
C PRO A 91 34.15 -11.58 -30.89
N GLU A 92 34.14 -10.27 -31.04
CA GLU A 92 35.30 -9.38 -30.91
C GLU A 92 35.44 -8.87 -29.49
N ALA A 93 36.64 -8.92 -28.97
CA ALA A 93 37.01 -8.62 -27.59
C ALA A 93 37.18 -7.12 -27.36
N ALA A 94 36.56 -6.61 -26.29
CA ALA A 94 36.82 -5.28 -25.78
C ALA A 94 37.89 -5.30 -24.67
N LYS A 95 38.87 -4.41 -24.79
CA LYS A 95 40.05 -4.19 -23.94
C LYS A 95 39.70 -3.33 -22.71
N PRO A 96 40.43 -3.46 -21.60
CA PRO A 96 40.07 -2.88 -20.31
C PRO A 96 40.48 -1.40 -20.14
N ALA A 97 39.69 -0.68 -19.37
CA ALA A 97 39.97 0.69 -18.91
C ALA A 97 40.78 0.70 -17.60
N PRO A 98 41.57 1.76 -17.34
CA PRO A 98 42.52 1.79 -16.23
C PRO A 98 41.92 2.25 -14.90
N ALA A 99 42.60 1.81 -13.82
CA ALA A 99 42.26 2.04 -12.43
C ALA A 99 42.40 3.51 -12.01
N ALA A 100 41.50 3.98 -11.16
CA ALA A 100 41.57 5.25 -10.45
C ALA A 100 42.14 5.09 -9.03
N PRO A 101 42.77 6.12 -8.46
CA PRO A 101 43.55 6.01 -7.24
C PRO A 101 42.72 6.11 -5.95
N VAL A 102 43.25 5.45 -4.93
CA VAL A 102 42.77 5.37 -3.56
C VAL A 102 42.85 6.75 -2.87
N ALA A 103 41.78 7.23 -2.28
CA ALA A 103 41.78 8.37 -1.37
C ALA A 103 41.48 7.96 0.07
N ALA A 104 42.17 8.60 1.00
CA ALA A 104 42.37 8.25 2.39
C ALA A 104 41.13 8.45 3.29
N LYS A 105 41.10 7.65 4.35
CA LYS A 105 40.16 7.60 5.46
C LYS A 105 40.37 8.77 6.43
N PRO A 106 39.34 9.52 6.87
CA PRO A 106 39.44 10.45 7.99
C PRO A 106 39.23 9.74 9.37
N PRO A 107 39.77 10.30 10.46
CA PRO A 107 39.77 9.65 11.75
C PRO A 107 38.47 9.78 12.55
N ALA A 108 38.24 8.83 13.45
CA ALA A 108 37.10 8.75 14.35
C ALA A 108 37.14 9.83 15.45
N PRO A 109 36.01 10.38 15.87
CA PRO A 109 35.94 11.23 17.06
C PRO A 109 35.78 10.41 18.35
N ALA A 110 36.37 10.98 19.40
CA ALA A 110 36.50 10.42 20.73
C ALA A 110 35.19 10.18 21.48
N SER A 111 35.20 9.13 22.31
CA SER A 111 34.17 8.73 23.25
C SER A 111 34.02 9.73 24.38
N VAL A 112 32.79 10.19 24.64
CA VAL A 112 32.40 10.94 25.84
C VAL A 112 31.73 9.97 26.80
N SER A 113 32.23 9.90 28.02
CA SER A 113 31.74 9.07 29.13
C SER A 113 30.41 9.55 29.68
N VAL A 114 29.48 8.61 29.91
CA VAL A 114 28.18 8.82 30.55
C VAL A 114 28.27 8.37 32.01
N PRO A 115 27.64 9.09 32.98
CA PRO A 115 27.68 8.72 34.39
C PRO A 115 26.74 7.54 34.73
N ALA A 116 27.11 6.85 35.81
CA ALA A 116 26.58 5.60 36.31
C ALA A 116 25.08 5.57 36.58
N ALA A 117 24.46 4.45 36.23
CA ALA A 117 23.07 4.09 36.54
C ALA A 117 22.92 3.53 37.95
N ALA A 118 21.78 3.81 38.56
CA ALA A 118 21.33 3.27 39.83
C ALA A 118 20.93 1.78 39.73
N PRO A 119 20.89 1.01 40.86
CA PRO A 119 20.94 -0.45 40.83
C PRO A 119 19.65 -1.13 40.41
N SER A 120 19.79 -2.17 39.59
CA SER A 120 18.74 -3.10 39.22
C SER A 120 18.38 -4.06 40.32
N PRO A 121 17.10 -4.44 40.53
CA PRO A 121 16.75 -5.50 41.47
C PRO A 121 17.03 -6.90 40.94
N ALA A 122 17.41 -7.77 41.86
CA ALA A 122 17.87 -9.11 41.69
C ALA A 122 16.96 -10.04 40.85
N ILE A 123 17.60 -10.88 40.02
CA ILE A 123 17.00 -11.97 39.23
C ILE A 123 16.86 -13.17 40.15
N SER A 124 15.64 -13.69 40.37
CA SER A 124 15.40 -15.01 40.94
C SER A 124 15.41 -16.06 39.83
N ALA A 125 16.07 -17.17 40.10
CA ALA A 125 16.29 -18.28 39.18
C ALA A 125 15.04 -19.10 38.93
N SER A 126 14.32 -18.80 37.84
CA SER A 126 13.56 -19.70 36.96
C SER A 126 12.96 -18.87 35.84
N GLY A 127 13.41 -19.10 34.63
CA GLY A 127 13.31 -18.20 33.48
C GLY A 127 11.96 -18.13 32.78
N GLU A 128 10.83 -18.06 33.46
CA GLU A 128 9.53 -17.86 32.84
C GLU A 128 8.80 -16.65 33.43
N ARG A 129 8.68 -15.60 32.64
CA ARG A 129 7.98 -14.37 33.06
C ARG A 129 6.48 -14.61 33.05
N VAL A 130 5.88 -14.87 34.22
CA VAL A 130 4.44 -14.91 34.37
C VAL A 130 3.80 -13.55 33.98
N ARG A 131 3.00 -13.56 32.93
CA ARG A 131 2.30 -12.37 32.42
C ARG A 131 1.09 -12.05 33.30
N SER A 132 1.17 -11.02 34.12
CA SER A 132 0.08 -10.58 35.00
C SER A 132 -0.05 -9.06 35.03
N SER A 133 -1.25 -8.53 35.26
CA SER A 133 -1.49 -7.08 35.34
C SER A 133 -0.96 -6.50 36.68
N PRO A 134 -0.67 -5.17 36.76
CA PRO A 134 -0.27 -4.51 38.02
C PRO A 134 -1.26 -4.73 39.15
N LEU A 135 -2.56 -4.78 38.87
CA LEU A 135 -3.62 -5.03 39.85
C LEU A 135 -3.54 -6.44 40.43
N VAL A 136 -3.32 -7.45 39.55
CA VAL A 136 -3.14 -8.86 39.96
C VAL A 136 -1.94 -9.01 40.89
N ARG A 137 -0.82 -8.36 40.56
CA ARG A 137 0.39 -8.35 41.43
C ARG A 137 0.19 -7.66 42.76
N LYS A 138 -0.67 -6.63 42.82
CA LYS A 138 -1.02 -5.96 44.06
C LYS A 138 -1.85 -6.88 44.97
N ILE A 139 -2.90 -7.50 44.44
CA ILE A 139 -3.77 -8.45 45.19
C ILE A 139 -2.97 -9.67 45.64
N ALA A 140 -2.10 -10.23 44.81
CA ALA A 140 -1.26 -11.34 45.16
C ALA A 140 -0.31 -11.01 46.33
N ARG A 141 0.29 -9.81 46.31
CA ARG A 141 1.16 -9.31 47.38
C ARG A 141 0.42 -9.06 48.71
N GLU A 142 -0.80 -8.50 48.63
CA GLU A 142 -1.66 -8.25 49.79
C GLU A 142 -2.12 -9.54 50.48
N ASN A 143 -2.26 -10.64 49.72
CA ASN A 143 -2.70 -11.95 50.22
C ASN A 143 -1.57 -12.99 50.32
N ASN A 144 -0.31 -12.57 50.15
CA ASN A 144 0.90 -13.39 50.27
C ASN A 144 0.92 -14.62 49.34
N ILE A 145 0.37 -14.51 48.10
CA ILE A 145 0.29 -15.55 47.09
C ILE A 145 1.36 -15.32 46.02
N ASP A 146 2.06 -16.40 45.66
CA ASP A 146 3.02 -16.35 44.55
C ASP A 146 2.29 -16.50 43.22
N VAL A 147 2.33 -15.45 42.39
CA VAL A 147 1.68 -15.37 41.08
C VAL A 147 2.18 -16.45 40.12
N SER A 148 3.39 -16.98 40.34
CA SER A 148 3.97 -18.02 39.50
C SER A 148 3.31 -19.42 39.72
N GLN A 149 2.62 -19.59 40.82
CA GLN A 149 1.95 -20.85 41.17
C GLN A 149 0.47 -20.86 40.83
N VAL A 150 -0.09 -19.73 40.36
CA VAL A 150 -1.50 -19.63 39.99
C VAL A 150 -1.64 -19.88 38.48
N PRO A 151 -2.40 -20.91 38.05
CA PRO A 151 -2.63 -21.14 36.64
C PRO A 151 -3.46 -20.01 36.04
N GLY A 152 -2.92 -19.33 35.01
CA GLY A 152 -3.62 -18.23 34.35
C GLY A 152 -4.61 -18.73 33.30
N THR A 153 -5.89 -18.35 33.42
CA THR A 153 -6.96 -18.68 32.45
C THR A 153 -7.13 -17.63 31.35
N GLY A 154 -6.44 -16.50 31.41
CA GLY A 154 -6.51 -15.42 30.43
C GLY A 154 -5.76 -15.72 29.11
N ALA A 155 -6.06 -14.95 28.08
CA ALA A 155 -5.46 -15.09 26.75
C ALA A 155 -3.92 -15.13 26.81
N GLY A 156 -3.32 -16.20 26.26
CA GLY A 156 -1.87 -16.43 26.29
C GLY A 156 -1.29 -16.80 27.67
N GLY A 157 -2.06 -17.47 28.53
CA GLY A 157 -1.61 -17.94 29.85
C GLY A 157 -1.47 -16.81 30.88
N ARG A 158 -2.14 -15.67 30.67
CA ARG A 158 -2.07 -14.53 31.62
C ARG A 158 -2.92 -14.81 32.85
N VAL A 159 -2.35 -14.58 34.04
CA VAL A 159 -3.11 -14.65 35.30
C VAL A 159 -4.05 -13.45 35.39
N SER A 160 -5.37 -13.75 35.48
CA SER A 160 -6.45 -12.77 35.60
C SER A 160 -6.76 -12.43 37.07
N LYS A 161 -7.61 -11.40 37.28
CA LYS A 161 -8.08 -11.04 38.64
C LYS A 161 -8.90 -12.18 39.28
N GLN A 162 -9.68 -12.91 38.47
CA GLN A 162 -10.51 -14.04 38.95
C GLN A 162 -9.63 -15.20 39.41
N ASP A 163 -8.54 -15.48 38.71
CA ASP A 163 -7.61 -16.57 39.07
C ASP A 163 -6.97 -16.34 40.42
N ILE A 164 -6.55 -15.10 40.70
CA ILE A 164 -5.98 -14.73 42.00
C ILE A 164 -7.03 -14.77 43.13
N LEU A 165 -8.23 -14.29 42.88
CA LEU A 165 -9.31 -14.36 43.89
C LEU A 165 -9.71 -15.82 44.17
N GLY A 166 -9.79 -16.68 43.16
CA GLY A 166 -10.02 -18.09 43.33
C GLY A 166 -8.90 -18.80 44.11
N ALA A 167 -7.62 -18.39 43.91
CA ALA A 167 -6.48 -18.87 44.66
C ALA A 167 -6.50 -18.41 46.16
N VAL A 168 -7.01 -17.19 46.41
CA VAL A 168 -7.24 -16.66 47.78
C VAL A 168 -8.32 -17.48 48.50
N GLU A 169 -9.45 -17.73 47.84
CA GLU A 169 -10.59 -18.47 48.43
C GLU A 169 -10.28 -19.97 48.65
N SER A 170 -9.47 -20.57 47.76
CA SER A 170 -9.11 -22.00 47.86
C SER A 170 -7.94 -22.31 48.77
N GLY A 171 -7.29 -21.28 49.36
CA GLY A 171 -6.26 -21.46 50.40
C GLY A 171 -5.00 -22.21 49.90
N THR A 172 -4.75 -22.29 48.61
CA THR A 172 -3.62 -23.01 48.01
C THR A 172 -2.34 -22.18 48.02
N GLY A 173 -1.81 -22.00 49.21
CA GLY A 173 -0.53 -21.30 49.47
C GLY A 173 0.25 -21.94 50.61
N SER A 174 0.46 -23.25 50.62
CA SER A 174 1.39 -23.89 51.56
C SER A 174 1.98 -25.20 51.04
N ALA A 175 3.26 -25.35 51.23
CA ALA A 175 4.24 -26.28 50.74
C ALA A 175 4.06 -27.77 51.14
N PRO A 176 5.01 -28.65 50.84
CA PRO A 176 4.80 -29.91 50.08
C PRO A 176 4.64 -31.17 50.93
N ARG A 177 3.90 -32.12 50.44
CA ARG A 177 3.94 -33.50 50.98
C ARG A 177 4.21 -34.52 49.88
N ALA A 178 5.16 -35.38 50.20
CA ALA A 178 5.70 -36.44 49.38
C ALA A 178 4.76 -37.61 49.12
N GLY A 179 4.88 -38.15 47.94
CA GLY A 179 4.85 -39.58 47.60
C GLY A 179 3.57 -40.37 47.78
N VAL A 180 2.93 -40.82 46.68
CA VAL A 180 2.43 -42.19 46.55
C VAL A 180 2.31 -42.56 45.06
N SER A 181 2.64 -43.79 44.76
CA SER A 181 2.87 -44.50 43.51
C SER A 181 1.68 -44.56 42.55
N THR A 182 2.02 -44.59 41.27
CA THR A 182 1.20 -44.83 40.08
C THR A 182 0.45 -46.17 40.06
N PRO A 183 -0.68 -46.22 39.33
CA PRO A 183 -0.93 -47.32 38.43
C PRO A 183 -1.03 -46.88 36.95
N SER A 184 -0.54 -47.81 36.15
CA SER A 184 -0.39 -47.87 34.71
C SER A 184 -1.59 -47.35 33.90
N ALA A 185 -1.31 -46.54 32.91
CA ALA A 185 -2.28 -46.04 31.90
C ALA A 185 -2.40 -47.02 30.71
N PRO A 186 -3.57 -47.13 30.08
CA PRO A 186 -3.77 -47.92 28.87
C PRO A 186 -3.20 -47.24 27.63
N PRO A 187 -2.94 -47.96 26.51
CA PRO A 187 -2.17 -47.45 25.37
C PRO A 187 -2.92 -46.34 24.64
N GLN A 188 -2.26 -45.18 24.47
CA GLN A 188 -2.71 -44.10 23.66
C GLN A 188 -2.58 -44.42 22.17
N HIS A 189 -3.67 -44.40 21.44
CA HIS A 189 -3.66 -44.34 19.99
C HIS A 189 -2.96 -43.04 19.56
N SER A 190 -1.90 -43.20 18.81
CA SER A 190 -1.16 -42.11 18.18
C SER A 190 -2.11 -41.29 17.25
N ARG A 191 -2.45 -40.07 17.67
CA ARG A 191 -3.01 -39.07 16.76
C ARG A 191 -1.96 -38.72 15.71
N PRO A 192 -2.34 -38.61 14.43
CA PRO A 192 -1.39 -38.05 13.42
C PRO A 192 -0.97 -36.66 13.88
N SER A 193 0.31 -36.42 13.92
CA SER A 193 0.89 -35.09 14.17
C SER A 193 0.34 -34.11 13.13
N ALA A 194 -0.27 -33.01 13.61
CA ALA A 194 -0.66 -31.92 12.76
C ALA A 194 0.61 -31.38 12.03
N PRO A 195 0.52 -31.05 10.74
CA PRO A 195 1.64 -30.43 10.05
C PRO A 195 2.02 -29.13 10.77
N PRO A 196 3.32 -28.75 10.75
CA PRO A 196 3.77 -27.51 11.34
C PRO A 196 3.01 -26.34 10.72
N PRO A 197 2.68 -25.26 11.49
CA PRO A 197 2.01 -24.10 10.92
C PRO A 197 2.91 -23.55 9.82
N ALA A 198 2.37 -23.53 8.61
CA ALA A 198 3.02 -22.87 7.49
C ALA A 198 3.20 -21.40 7.86
N THR A 199 4.45 -20.98 8.02
CA THR A 199 4.85 -19.58 8.01
C THR A 199 4.76 -19.07 6.57
N GLY A 200 3.54 -19.06 6.03
CA GLY A 200 3.20 -18.42 4.79
C GLY A 200 2.63 -17.06 5.11
N GLY A 201 3.22 -16.01 4.59
CA GLY A 201 2.58 -14.69 4.58
C GLY A 201 1.14 -14.86 4.09
N ALA A 202 0.19 -14.20 4.75
CA ALA A 202 -1.20 -14.26 4.35
C ALA A 202 -1.29 -13.92 2.86
N SER A 203 -1.73 -14.89 2.06
CA SER A 203 -1.90 -14.69 0.62
C SER A 203 -2.87 -13.53 0.45
N ALA A 204 -2.63 -12.67 -0.54
CA ALA A 204 -3.52 -11.54 -0.85
C ALA A 204 -4.99 -11.97 -0.98
N SER A 205 -5.25 -13.20 -1.40
CA SER A 205 -6.58 -13.81 -1.43
C SER A 205 -7.29 -13.86 -0.07
N ALA A 206 -6.55 -14.03 1.04
CA ALA A 206 -7.15 -14.08 2.38
C ALA A 206 -7.69 -12.70 2.80
N VAL A 207 -7.19 -11.62 2.23
CA VAL A 207 -7.66 -10.24 2.51
C VAL A 207 -9.05 -9.99 1.91
N LEU A 208 -9.38 -10.69 0.83
CA LEU A 208 -10.69 -10.60 0.17
C LEU A 208 -11.70 -11.65 0.66
N GLU A 209 -11.29 -12.52 1.59
CA GLU A 209 -12.18 -13.55 2.12
C GLU A 209 -13.33 -12.90 2.88
N ASN A 210 -14.53 -13.26 2.48
CA ASN A 210 -15.74 -12.66 3.03
C ASN A 210 -16.09 -13.31 4.38
N ALA A 211 -16.20 -12.49 5.42
CA ALA A 211 -16.62 -12.94 6.76
C ALA A 211 -18.10 -13.37 6.81
N VAL A 212 -18.88 -13.04 5.78
CA VAL A 212 -20.30 -13.41 5.70
C VAL A 212 -20.44 -14.82 5.11
N PRO A 213 -21.19 -15.74 5.75
CA PRO A 213 -21.45 -17.08 5.19
C PRO A 213 -22.08 -17.01 3.79
N ARG A 214 -21.60 -17.87 2.87
CA ARG A 214 -22.05 -17.86 1.46
C ARG A 214 -23.55 -18.06 1.32
N GLU A 215 -24.18 -18.88 2.17
CA GLU A 215 -25.61 -19.12 2.19
C GLU A 215 -26.43 -17.84 2.44
N LYS A 216 -25.84 -16.85 3.12
CA LYS A 216 -26.47 -15.54 3.34
C LYS A 216 -26.31 -14.57 2.17
N MET A 217 -25.41 -14.86 1.23
CA MET A 217 -25.16 -14.03 0.04
C MET A 217 -25.90 -14.53 -1.19
N TYR A 218 -25.98 -15.85 -1.37
CA TYR A 218 -26.60 -16.48 -2.55
C TYR A 218 -28.04 -16.86 -2.25
N PHE A 219 -28.96 -15.88 -2.32
CA PHE A 219 -30.39 -16.09 -2.07
C PHE A 219 -31.24 -15.33 -3.11
N GLY A 220 -32.44 -15.86 -3.42
CA GLY A 220 -33.35 -15.28 -4.40
C GLY A 220 -32.78 -15.35 -5.85
N HIS A 221 -33.15 -14.38 -6.67
CA HIS A 221 -32.63 -14.26 -8.05
C HIS A 221 -31.36 -13.39 -8.03
N TYR A 222 -30.25 -13.90 -8.51
CA TYR A 222 -28.98 -13.19 -8.55
C TYR A 222 -28.18 -13.54 -9.81
N GLU A 223 -27.27 -12.65 -10.18
CA GLU A 223 -26.27 -12.86 -11.21
C GLU A 223 -24.88 -12.80 -10.56
N VAL A 224 -24.01 -13.72 -10.94
CA VAL A 224 -22.62 -13.76 -10.47
C VAL A 224 -21.71 -13.18 -11.54
N GLN A 225 -21.12 -12.03 -11.27
CA GLN A 225 -20.15 -11.42 -12.13
C GLN A 225 -18.74 -11.47 -11.50
N PRO A 226 -17.76 -12.14 -12.10
CA PRO A 226 -16.40 -12.19 -11.58
C PRO A 226 -15.74 -10.79 -11.65
N MET A 227 -14.96 -10.45 -10.65
CA MET A 227 -14.14 -9.24 -10.68
C MET A 227 -13.02 -9.39 -11.71
N SER A 228 -12.79 -8.34 -12.52
CA SER A 228 -11.58 -8.26 -13.34
C SER A 228 -10.31 -8.26 -12.47
N VAL A 229 -9.17 -8.69 -13.03
CA VAL A 229 -7.87 -8.71 -12.32
C VAL A 229 -7.54 -7.35 -11.72
N MET A 230 -7.71 -6.27 -12.51
CA MET A 230 -7.53 -4.90 -12.00
C MET A 230 -8.43 -4.59 -10.80
N ARG A 231 -9.72 -4.99 -10.86
CA ARG A 231 -10.66 -4.77 -9.76
C ARG A 231 -10.25 -5.53 -8.50
N GLN A 232 -9.73 -6.75 -8.65
CA GLN A 232 -9.20 -7.55 -7.53
C GLN A 232 -8.02 -6.84 -6.88
N ARG A 233 -7.04 -6.36 -7.65
CA ARG A 233 -5.88 -5.61 -7.13
C ARG A 233 -6.30 -4.31 -6.42
N ILE A 234 -7.25 -3.57 -6.97
CA ILE A 234 -7.81 -2.38 -6.28
C ILE A 234 -8.45 -2.77 -4.95
N ALA A 235 -9.24 -3.85 -4.92
CA ALA A 235 -9.90 -4.33 -3.70
C ALA A 235 -8.87 -4.71 -2.63
N GLU A 236 -7.85 -5.48 -2.98
CA GLU A 236 -6.74 -5.86 -2.08
C GLU A 236 -6.05 -4.61 -1.51
N HIS A 237 -5.69 -3.66 -2.37
CA HIS A 237 -5.02 -2.42 -1.97
C HIS A 237 -5.88 -1.56 -1.04
N MET A 238 -7.19 -1.45 -1.29
CA MET A 238 -8.10 -0.67 -0.44
C MET A 238 -8.34 -1.34 0.92
N VAL A 239 -8.49 -2.66 0.95
CA VAL A 239 -8.61 -3.42 2.21
C VAL A 239 -7.33 -3.31 3.01
N LEU A 240 -6.16 -3.50 2.39
CA LEU A 240 -4.86 -3.34 3.02
C LEU A 240 -4.71 -1.94 3.63
N SER A 241 -5.04 -0.89 2.89
CA SER A 241 -4.98 0.49 3.37
C SER A 241 -5.82 0.70 4.63
N LYS A 242 -7.04 0.19 4.66
CA LYS A 242 -7.93 0.27 5.83
C LYS A 242 -7.43 -0.52 7.04
N HIS A 243 -6.74 -1.63 6.81
CA HIS A 243 -6.16 -2.44 7.89
C HIS A 243 -4.89 -1.83 8.48
N VAL A 244 -4.02 -1.29 7.62
CA VAL A 244 -2.68 -0.82 8.02
C VAL A 244 -2.75 0.59 8.60
N SER A 245 -3.54 1.48 8.02
CA SER A 245 -3.63 2.89 8.43
C SER A 245 -4.85 3.15 9.31
N PRO A 246 -4.68 3.59 10.56
CA PRO A 246 -5.78 4.13 11.37
C PRO A 246 -6.27 5.45 10.76
N HIS A 247 -7.30 5.38 9.92
CA HIS A 247 -7.84 6.55 9.23
C HIS A 247 -8.59 7.48 10.19
N VAL A 248 -8.18 8.73 10.23
CA VAL A 248 -8.93 9.85 10.83
C VAL A 248 -9.25 10.86 9.74
N TYR A 249 -10.30 11.63 9.93
CA TYR A 249 -10.83 12.54 8.94
C TYR A 249 -10.99 13.93 9.52
N SER A 250 -10.56 14.95 8.77
CA SER A 250 -10.85 16.36 9.02
C SER A 250 -11.63 16.93 7.86
N VAL A 251 -12.60 17.81 8.15
CA VAL A 251 -13.45 18.45 7.14
C VAL A 251 -13.48 19.95 7.40
N ASP A 252 -13.17 20.73 6.39
CA ASP A 252 -13.22 22.20 6.43
C ASP A 252 -14.07 22.76 5.30
N GLU A 253 -14.79 23.83 5.59
CA GLU A 253 -15.50 24.62 4.61
C GLU A 253 -14.63 25.79 4.15
N VAL A 254 -14.51 25.97 2.83
CA VAL A 254 -13.62 26.96 2.21
C VAL A 254 -14.38 27.85 1.24
N ASN A 255 -14.16 29.16 1.35
CA ASN A 255 -14.73 30.15 0.45
C ASN A 255 -13.84 30.35 -0.78
N VAL A 256 -14.27 29.85 -1.93
CA VAL A 256 -13.55 29.94 -3.20
C VAL A 256 -14.15 30.99 -4.16
N THR A 257 -14.92 31.96 -3.64
CA THR A 257 -15.58 32.99 -4.46
C THR A 257 -14.56 33.82 -5.25
N GLY A 258 -13.42 34.19 -4.63
CA GLY A 258 -12.33 34.91 -5.29
C GLY A 258 -11.74 34.13 -6.46
N ILE A 259 -11.43 32.83 -6.23
CA ILE A 259 -10.92 31.95 -7.28
C ILE A 259 -11.96 31.73 -8.40
N ALA A 260 -13.25 31.57 -8.05
CA ALA A 260 -14.32 31.40 -9.04
C ALA A 260 -14.44 32.64 -9.95
N ALA A 261 -14.37 33.84 -9.38
CA ALA A 261 -14.38 35.11 -10.12
C ALA A 261 -13.12 35.28 -10.97
N LEU A 262 -11.93 35.00 -10.41
CA LEU A 262 -10.64 35.05 -11.13
C LEU A 262 -10.65 34.09 -12.32
N ARG A 263 -11.07 32.84 -12.08
CA ARG A 263 -11.19 31.83 -13.14
C ARG A 263 -12.15 32.28 -14.24
N ALA A 264 -13.33 32.78 -13.89
CA ALA A 264 -14.32 33.24 -14.86
C ALA A 264 -13.74 34.37 -15.73
N LYS A 265 -13.00 35.32 -15.13
CA LYS A 265 -12.36 36.45 -15.82
C LYS A 265 -11.19 36.01 -16.72
N MET A 266 -10.39 35.04 -16.28
CA MET A 266 -9.13 34.68 -16.93
C MET A 266 -9.25 33.49 -17.88
N LYS A 267 -10.34 32.70 -17.81
CA LYS A 267 -10.47 31.44 -18.54
C LYS A 267 -10.16 31.56 -20.04
N GLY A 268 -10.79 32.49 -20.75
CA GLY A 268 -10.57 32.66 -22.19
C GLY A 268 -9.12 33.07 -22.53
N LYS A 269 -8.60 34.08 -21.81
CA LYS A 269 -7.22 34.56 -22.02
C LYS A 269 -6.17 33.50 -21.70
N PHE A 270 -6.40 32.72 -20.64
CA PHE A 270 -5.51 31.62 -20.25
C PHE A 270 -5.50 30.50 -21.30
N GLU A 271 -6.67 30.10 -21.78
CA GLU A 271 -6.81 29.05 -22.80
C GLU A 271 -6.21 29.50 -24.13
N GLU A 272 -6.41 30.76 -24.55
CA GLU A 272 -5.83 31.36 -25.75
C GLU A 272 -4.29 31.43 -25.68
N ALA A 273 -3.76 31.92 -24.57
CA ALA A 273 -2.31 32.10 -24.41
C ALA A 273 -1.55 30.81 -24.16
N SER A 274 -2.16 29.83 -23.49
CA SER A 274 -1.46 28.61 -23.04
C SER A 274 -1.82 27.33 -23.79
N GLY A 275 -2.92 27.32 -24.55
CA GLY A 275 -3.51 26.12 -25.17
C GLY A 275 -4.08 25.12 -24.15
N THR A 276 -4.21 25.53 -22.89
CA THR A 276 -4.57 24.63 -21.78
C THR A 276 -5.84 25.10 -21.09
N LYS A 277 -6.77 24.19 -20.79
CA LYS A 277 -8.03 24.51 -20.11
C LYS A 277 -7.78 24.94 -18.66
N LEU A 278 -8.36 26.09 -18.27
CA LEU A 278 -8.32 26.55 -16.88
C LEU A 278 -9.46 25.92 -16.08
N THR A 279 -9.12 24.90 -15.27
CA THR A 279 -10.04 24.26 -14.32
C THR A 279 -9.83 24.76 -12.90
N PHE A 280 -10.62 24.29 -11.93
CA PHE A 280 -10.40 24.62 -10.52
C PHE A 280 -9.24 23.80 -9.90
N MET A 281 -8.97 22.61 -10.43
CA MET A 281 -8.00 21.68 -9.85
C MET A 281 -6.59 22.26 -9.65
N PRO A 282 -5.99 23.00 -10.58
CA PRO A 282 -4.66 23.59 -10.37
C PRO A 282 -4.54 24.47 -9.12
N PHE A 283 -5.62 25.18 -8.75
CA PHE A 283 -5.65 25.98 -7.53
C PHE A 283 -5.52 25.11 -6.27
N PHE A 284 -6.26 24.00 -6.22
CA PHE A 284 -6.19 23.06 -5.09
C PHE A 284 -4.84 22.35 -5.03
N VAL A 285 -4.30 21.93 -6.17
CA VAL A 285 -2.97 21.30 -6.23
C VAL A 285 -1.91 22.27 -5.71
N ARG A 286 -1.94 23.52 -6.15
CA ARG A 286 -0.97 24.54 -5.72
C ARG A 286 -1.08 24.82 -4.22
N ALA A 287 -2.28 24.99 -3.69
CA ALA A 287 -2.51 25.19 -2.27
C ALA A 287 -2.06 23.97 -1.44
N ALA A 288 -2.30 22.75 -1.93
CA ALA A 288 -1.83 21.54 -1.27
C ALA A 288 -0.29 21.45 -1.26
N VAL A 289 0.38 21.77 -2.36
CA VAL A 289 1.85 21.80 -2.43
C VAL A 289 2.45 22.79 -1.43
N GLU A 290 1.90 23.99 -1.30
CA GLU A 290 2.34 24.96 -0.30
C GLU A 290 2.16 24.45 1.13
N ALA A 291 1.03 23.78 1.40
CA ALA A 291 0.77 23.19 2.70
C ALA A 291 1.70 21.99 2.99
N LEU A 292 1.97 21.12 2.02
CA LEU A 292 2.89 19.98 2.16
C LEU A 292 4.33 20.44 2.50
N ARG A 293 4.78 21.54 1.89
CA ARG A 293 6.08 22.15 2.23
C ARG A 293 6.13 22.69 3.66
N ALA A 294 5.01 23.21 4.17
CA ALA A 294 4.92 23.71 5.54
C ALA A 294 4.77 22.59 6.58
N PHE A 295 4.16 21.47 6.19
CA PHE A 295 3.88 20.32 7.05
C PHE A 295 4.44 19.02 6.43
N PRO A 296 5.77 18.80 6.47
CA PRO A 296 6.42 17.65 5.81
C PRO A 296 5.94 16.27 6.30
N THR A 297 5.42 16.17 7.51
CA THR A 297 4.85 14.93 8.06
C THR A 297 3.63 14.45 7.28
N VAL A 298 2.89 15.33 6.62
CA VAL A 298 1.75 14.98 5.75
C VAL A 298 2.24 14.46 4.39
N ASN A 299 3.50 14.79 3.99
CA ASN A 299 4.16 14.31 2.77
C ASN A 299 5.13 13.17 3.10
N SER A 300 4.61 12.09 3.67
CA SER A 300 5.44 10.99 4.15
C SER A 300 4.85 9.62 3.86
N SER A 301 5.62 8.58 4.15
CA SER A 301 5.23 7.17 4.13
C SER A 301 5.69 6.48 5.40
N VAL A 302 5.11 5.31 5.71
CA VAL A 302 5.46 4.52 6.91
C VAL A 302 6.11 3.21 6.47
N ASP A 303 7.32 2.95 6.98
CA ASP A 303 8.02 1.69 6.83
C ASP A 303 8.34 1.11 8.21
N GLY A 304 7.55 0.13 8.64
CA GLY A 304 7.65 -0.48 9.97
C GLY A 304 7.52 0.56 11.07
N THR A 305 8.63 0.89 11.74
CA THR A 305 8.73 1.91 12.80
C THR A 305 9.32 3.24 12.31
N ASN A 306 9.63 3.35 11.02
CA ASN A 306 10.23 4.54 10.44
C ASN A 306 9.18 5.41 9.73
N ILE A 307 9.36 6.73 9.79
CA ILE A 307 8.63 7.71 8.99
C ILE A 307 9.58 8.19 7.89
N ILE A 308 9.19 7.99 6.64
CA ILE A 308 9.96 8.43 5.47
C ILE A 308 9.38 9.77 5.03
N LEU A 309 10.09 10.86 5.25
CA LEU A 309 9.70 12.20 4.82
C LEU A 309 10.17 12.43 3.38
N HIS A 310 9.21 12.56 2.46
CA HIS A 310 9.52 12.86 1.07
C HIS A 310 9.90 14.34 0.91
N LYS A 311 10.91 14.60 0.08
CA LYS A 311 11.36 15.97 -0.22
C LYS A 311 10.61 16.55 -1.41
N GLU A 312 10.30 15.70 -2.37
CA GLU A 312 9.50 16.00 -3.55
C GLU A 312 8.02 15.94 -3.21
N CYS A 313 7.21 16.81 -3.83
CA CYS A 313 5.75 16.77 -3.77
C CYS A 313 5.21 16.15 -5.06
N ASN A 314 5.05 14.83 -5.07
CA ASN A 314 4.49 14.07 -6.19
C ASN A 314 2.98 13.90 -5.98
N ILE A 315 2.17 14.69 -6.69
CA ILE A 315 0.73 14.78 -6.42
C ILE A 315 -0.05 13.86 -7.36
N GLY A 316 -0.62 12.80 -6.81
CA GLY A 316 -1.55 11.92 -7.51
C GLY A 316 -2.93 12.58 -7.66
N ILE A 317 -3.47 12.61 -8.88
CA ILE A 317 -4.80 13.16 -9.16
C ILE A 317 -5.73 12.04 -9.59
N ALA A 318 -6.77 11.76 -8.81
CA ALA A 318 -7.73 10.73 -9.15
C ALA A 318 -8.55 11.12 -10.41
N VAL A 319 -8.44 10.32 -11.46
CA VAL A 319 -9.18 10.47 -12.72
C VAL A 319 -10.16 9.32 -12.87
N ALA A 320 -11.44 9.64 -12.91
CA ALA A 320 -12.50 8.67 -13.18
C ALA A 320 -12.52 8.32 -14.68
N LEU A 321 -12.66 7.03 -14.97
CA LEU A 321 -12.73 6.44 -16.29
C LEU A 321 -13.94 5.51 -16.37
N ASP A 322 -14.43 5.21 -17.55
CA ASP A 322 -15.58 4.33 -17.74
C ASP A 322 -15.34 2.90 -17.19
N TRP A 323 -14.07 2.47 -17.17
CA TRP A 323 -13.64 1.15 -16.70
C TRP A 323 -13.07 1.16 -15.28
N GLY A 324 -12.96 2.31 -14.62
CA GLY A 324 -12.45 2.39 -13.25
C GLY A 324 -11.88 3.75 -12.86
N LEU A 325 -10.94 3.75 -11.92
CA LEU A 325 -10.25 4.93 -11.43
C LEU A 325 -8.75 4.73 -11.61
N ILE A 326 -8.04 5.73 -12.10
CA ILE A 326 -6.58 5.76 -12.15
C ILE A 326 -6.07 7.04 -11.49
N VAL A 327 -4.86 6.98 -10.90
CA VAL A 327 -4.28 8.11 -10.17
C VAL A 327 -2.93 8.48 -10.79
N PRO A 328 -2.92 9.20 -11.95
CA PRO A 328 -1.68 9.73 -12.49
C PRO A 328 -1.04 10.76 -11.55
N VAL A 329 0.29 10.86 -11.59
CA VAL A 329 1.11 11.61 -10.65
C VAL A 329 1.80 12.78 -11.33
N ILE A 330 1.58 13.97 -10.82
CA ILE A 330 2.34 15.17 -11.19
C ILE A 330 3.64 15.15 -10.37
N LYS A 331 4.75 14.83 -11.01
CA LYS A 331 6.07 14.78 -10.38
C LYS A 331 6.59 16.19 -10.12
N ASN A 332 7.27 16.37 -8.96
CA ASN A 332 7.93 17.61 -8.54
C ASN A 332 7.01 18.83 -8.69
N ALA A 333 5.80 18.72 -8.12
CA ALA A 333 4.79 19.79 -8.25
C ALA A 333 5.23 21.09 -7.55
N GLU A 334 6.14 21.03 -6.59
CA GLU A 334 6.74 22.17 -5.90
C GLU A 334 7.64 23.04 -6.80
N GLU A 335 8.22 22.46 -7.84
CA GLU A 335 9.08 23.17 -8.81
C GLU A 335 8.25 23.82 -9.94
N LYS A 336 6.98 23.43 -10.08
CA LYS A 336 6.11 23.91 -11.15
C LYS A 336 5.37 25.18 -10.73
N ASN A 337 5.33 26.16 -11.62
CA ASN A 337 4.39 27.27 -11.48
C ASN A 337 2.95 26.81 -11.79
N PHE A 338 1.98 27.69 -11.57
CA PHE A 338 0.57 27.40 -11.80
C PHE A 338 0.27 26.85 -13.20
N LEU A 339 0.85 27.47 -14.25
CA LEU A 339 0.70 27.02 -15.63
C LEU A 339 1.29 25.63 -15.86
N GLY A 340 2.45 25.35 -15.29
CA GLY A 340 3.11 24.03 -15.35
C GLY A 340 2.27 22.93 -14.72
N ILE A 341 1.66 23.20 -13.55
CA ILE A 341 0.71 22.28 -12.90
C ILE A 341 -0.52 22.06 -13.80
N ALA A 342 -1.12 23.14 -14.33
CA ALA A 342 -2.30 23.05 -15.18
C ALA A 342 -2.03 22.22 -16.46
N ARG A 343 -0.88 22.41 -17.11
CA ARG A 343 -0.46 21.64 -18.30
C ARG A 343 -0.26 20.17 -17.96
N SER A 344 0.53 19.88 -16.92
CA SER A 344 0.79 18.49 -16.49
C SER A 344 -0.50 17.75 -16.17
N MET A 345 -1.42 18.40 -15.47
CA MET A 345 -2.69 17.80 -15.08
C MET A 345 -3.60 17.53 -16.28
N ASN A 346 -3.74 18.48 -17.21
CA ASN A 346 -4.57 18.29 -18.39
C ASN A 346 -4.02 17.20 -19.31
N ASP A 347 -2.70 17.17 -19.54
CA ASP A 347 -2.01 16.13 -20.31
C ASP A 347 -2.22 14.73 -19.70
N LEU A 348 -1.91 14.58 -18.42
CA LEU A 348 -2.09 13.32 -17.70
C LEU A 348 -3.54 12.83 -17.73
N ALA A 349 -4.52 13.73 -17.53
CA ALA A 349 -5.93 13.37 -17.55
C ALA A 349 -6.41 12.97 -18.97
N GLU A 350 -5.90 13.61 -20.01
CA GLU A 350 -6.22 13.26 -21.41
C GLU A 350 -5.63 11.90 -21.77
N ARG A 351 -4.35 11.67 -21.46
CA ARG A 351 -3.69 10.38 -21.70
C ARG A 351 -4.25 9.25 -20.85
N ALA A 352 -4.73 9.54 -19.63
CA ALA A 352 -5.46 8.58 -18.82
C ALA A 352 -6.72 8.08 -19.53
N ARG A 353 -7.55 8.99 -20.06
CA ARG A 353 -8.77 8.64 -20.80
C ARG A 353 -8.45 7.88 -22.10
N ALA A 354 -7.35 8.23 -22.75
CA ALA A 354 -6.88 7.57 -23.98
C ALA A 354 -6.14 6.25 -23.71
N LYS A 355 -5.99 5.79 -22.45
CA LYS A 355 -5.21 4.62 -22.04
C LYS A 355 -3.73 4.68 -22.51
N LYS A 356 -3.13 5.87 -22.50
CA LYS A 356 -1.76 6.15 -22.97
C LYS A 356 -0.82 6.57 -21.83
N LEU A 357 -1.18 6.33 -20.58
CA LEU A 357 -0.28 6.57 -19.45
C LEU A 357 0.83 5.53 -19.43
N LYS A 358 2.03 5.99 -19.06
CA LYS A 358 3.17 5.10 -18.79
C LYS A 358 3.12 4.63 -17.33
N PRO A 359 3.68 3.46 -17.00
CA PRO A 359 3.74 2.95 -15.62
C PRO A 359 4.35 3.94 -14.63
N ASP A 360 5.42 4.64 -15.01
CA ASP A 360 6.10 5.64 -14.18
C ASP A 360 5.23 6.84 -13.82
N GLU A 361 4.18 7.10 -14.60
CA GLU A 361 3.28 8.24 -14.41
C GLU A 361 2.17 7.95 -13.39
N VAL A 362 2.05 6.71 -12.91
CA VAL A 362 1.12 6.30 -11.85
C VAL A 362 1.84 5.83 -10.59
N ALA A 363 3.18 5.85 -10.62
CA ALA A 363 4.05 5.44 -9.52
C ALA A 363 4.61 6.63 -8.74
N GLU A 364 5.16 6.38 -7.53
CA GLU A 364 5.90 7.33 -6.68
C GLU A 364 5.09 8.58 -6.29
N GLY A 365 3.76 8.48 -6.20
CA GLY A 365 2.94 9.53 -5.61
C GLY A 365 3.21 9.64 -4.11
N THR A 366 3.38 10.87 -3.59
CA THR A 366 3.61 11.12 -2.16
C THR A 366 2.39 11.66 -1.45
N PHE A 367 1.46 12.24 -2.20
CA PHE A 367 0.17 12.74 -1.72
C PHE A 367 -0.88 12.58 -2.83
N ALA A 368 -2.13 12.38 -2.48
CA ALA A 368 -3.20 12.21 -3.46
C ALA A 368 -4.33 13.23 -3.29
N ILE A 369 -4.96 13.61 -4.40
CA ILE A 369 -6.14 14.47 -4.42
C ILE A 369 -7.24 13.78 -5.22
N THR A 370 -8.42 13.66 -4.65
CA THR A 370 -9.62 13.12 -5.32
C THR A 370 -10.74 14.15 -5.35
N ASN A 371 -11.55 14.13 -6.40
CA ASN A 371 -12.60 15.13 -6.60
C ASN A 371 -13.96 14.47 -6.88
N PRO A 372 -14.66 13.95 -5.87
CA PRO A 372 -16.04 13.47 -6.02
C PRO A 372 -17.04 14.59 -6.33
N GLY A 373 -16.68 15.87 -6.11
CA GLY A 373 -17.53 17.02 -6.38
C GLY A 373 -17.92 17.19 -7.85
N VAL A 374 -17.13 16.65 -8.80
CA VAL A 374 -17.50 16.65 -10.23
C VAL A 374 -18.75 15.82 -10.51
N PHE A 375 -19.11 14.89 -9.62
CA PHE A 375 -20.33 14.08 -9.69
C PHE A 375 -21.46 14.61 -8.78
N GLY A 376 -21.33 15.83 -8.24
CA GLY A 376 -22.29 16.45 -7.34
C GLY A 376 -22.19 16.00 -5.88
N GLY A 377 -21.13 15.29 -5.50
CA GLY A 377 -20.90 14.89 -4.10
C GLY A 377 -20.56 16.10 -3.23
N LEU A 378 -21.29 16.32 -2.16
CA LEU A 378 -21.06 17.43 -1.23
C LEU A 378 -19.65 17.36 -0.62
N PHE A 379 -19.27 16.20 -0.14
CA PHE A 379 -17.91 15.81 0.26
C PHE A 379 -17.81 14.28 0.28
N GLY A 380 -16.60 13.75 0.35
CA GLY A 380 -16.33 12.32 0.51
C GLY A 380 -15.18 12.12 1.48
N LEU A 381 -15.12 10.97 2.14
CA LEU A 381 -14.03 10.56 3.03
C LEU A 381 -13.22 9.48 2.31
N PRO A 382 -12.21 9.85 1.50
CA PRO A 382 -11.49 8.91 0.66
C PRO A 382 -10.63 7.95 1.50
N VAL A 383 -10.43 6.75 0.97
CA VAL A 383 -9.43 5.81 1.52
C VAL A 383 -8.05 6.28 1.11
N ILE A 384 -7.09 6.21 2.03
CA ILE A 384 -5.69 6.59 1.78
C ILE A 384 -5.11 5.68 0.69
N ASN A 385 -4.46 6.28 -0.29
CA ASN A 385 -3.75 5.56 -1.35
C ASN A 385 -2.33 5.22 -0.86
N GLN A 386 -2.14 4.02 -0.34
CA GLN A 386 -0.82 3.58 0.13
C GLN A 386 0.24 3.68 -0.98
N PRO A 387 1.49 4.03 -0.67
CA PRO A 387 2.10 4.19 0.67
C PRO A 387 1.93 5.59 1.29
N ASN A 388 1.11 6.48 0.72
CA ASN A 388 0.87 7.81 1.25
C ASN A 388 0.25 7.75 2.65
N VAL A 389 0.47 8.77 3.48
CA VAL A 389 -0.17 8.91 4.79
C VAL A 389 -1.41 9.78 4.76
N ALA A 390 -1.69 10.47 3.65
CA ALA A 390 -2.86 11.33 3.55
C ALA A 390 -3.40 11.46 2.11
N ILE A 391 -4.68 11.81 2.01
CA ILE A 391 -5.39 12.11 0.76
C ILE A 391 -6.39 13.23 0.98
N LEU A 392 -6.41 14.21 0.07
CA LEU A 392 -7.34 15.33 0.06
C LEU A 392 -8.54 15.03 -0.83
N GLY A 393 -9.75 15.15 -0.28
CA GLY A 393 -11.01 15.08 -1.03
C GLY A 393 -11.59 16.46 -1.27
N LEU A 394 -12.07 16.70 -2.50
CA LEU A 394 -12.72 17.95 -2.89
C LEU A 394 -14.20 17.71 -3.10
N GLY A 395 -15.04 18.46 -2.39
CA GLY A 395 -16.48 18.45 -2.60
C GLY A 395 -16.92 19.30 -3.80
N THR A 396 -18.21 19.32 -4.03
CA THR A 396 -18.79 20.21 -5.07
C THR A 396 -18.65 21.67 -4.67
N ILE A 397 -18.42 22.54 -5.67
CA ILE A 397 -18.41 24.00 -5.46
C ILE A 397 -19.83 24.50 -5.68
N GLU A 398 -20.46 24.99 -4.62
CA GLU A 398 -21.85 25.46 -4.64
C GLU A 398 -21.98 26.88 -4.08
N LYS A 399 -22.99 27.60 -4.55
CA LYS A 399 -23.37 28.89 -3.95
C LYS A 399 -24.16 28.64 -2.67
N ARG A 400 -23.69 29.20 -1.56
CA ARG A 400 -24.29 29.05 -0.23
C ARG A 400 -24.43 30.39 0.46
N PRO A 401 -25.49 30.60 1.27
CA PRO A 401 -25.58 31.73 2.18
C PRO A 401 -24.59 31.49 3.34
N VAL A 402 -23.72 32.44 3.56
CA VAL A 402 -22.73 32.43 4.66
C VAL A 402 -22.75 33.79 5.37
N VAL A 403 -22.33 33.84 6.62
CA VAL A 403 -22.20 35.10 7.36
C VAL A 403 -20.79 35.67 7.07
N VAL A 404 -20.77 36.92 6.59
CA VAL A 404 -19.56 37.69 6.35
C VAL A 404 -19.79 39.07 6.92
N ASP A 405 -18.94 39.52 7.83
CA ASP A 405 -19.06 40.84 8.51
C ASP A 405 -20.47 41.07 9.07
N ASP A 406 -21.02 40.09 9.79
CA ASP A 406 -22.35 40.06 10.39
C ASP A 406 -23.54 40.21 9.41
N ALA A 407 -23.29 40.05 8.10
CA ALA A 407 -24.28 40.06 7.04
C ALA A 407 -24.36 38.71 6.31
N ILE A 408 -25.57 38.36 5.83
CA ILE A 408 -25.74 37.17 4.99
C ILE A 408 -25.26 37.50 3.58
N ALA A 409 -24.30 36.76 3.11
CA ALA A 409 -23.74 36.89 1.76
C ALA A 409 -23.77 35.55 1.00
N ILE A 410 -24.02 35.60 -0.31
CA ILE A 410 -23.90 34.41 -1.17
C ILE A 410 -22.43 34.24 -1.57
N ARG A 411 -21.85 33.08 -1.28
CA ARG A 411 -20.46 32.74 -1.62
C ARG A 411 -20.37 31.39 -2.31
N SER A 412 -19.37 31.20 -3.16
CA SER A 412 -19.02 29.90 -3.72
C SER A 412 -18.21 29.14 -2.67
N MET A 413 -18.82 28.11 -2.10
CA MET A 413 -18.25 27.32 -1.01
C MET A 413 -17.89 25.93 -1.50
N VAL A 414 -16.87 25.34 -0.90
CA VAL A 414 -16.46 23.95 -1.12
C VAL A 414 -16.09 23.31 0.20
N TYR A 415 -16.45 22.04 0.39
CA TYR A 415 -15.90 21.23 1.47
C TYR A 415 -14.61 20.55 1.01
N LEU A 416 -13.58 20.69 1.83
CA LEU A 416 -12.34 19.94 1.72
C LEU A 416 -12.31 18.90 2.82
N THR A 417 -11.89 17.69 2.50
CA THR A 417 -11.74 16.60 3.45
C THR A 417 -10.32 16.08 3.40
N LEU A 418 -9.71 15.83 4.55
CA LEU A 418 -8.43 15.18 4.65
C LEU A 418 -8.62 13.84 5.37
N SER A 419 -8.30 12.75 4.68
CA SER A 419 -8.12 11.45 5.34
C SER A 419 -6.63 11.28 5.61
N TYR A 420 -6.26 10.93 6.85
CA TYR A 420 -4.86 10.80 7.25
C TYR A 420 -4.63 9.63 8.19
N ASP A 421 -3.39 9.14 8.15
CA ASP A 421 -2.91 8.05 8.99
C ASP A 421 -2.50 8.61 10.36
N HIS A 422 -3.27 8.26 11.40
CA HIS A 422 -3.05 8.79 12.75
C HIS A 422 -1.79 8.24 13.44
N ARG A 423 -1.07 7.32 12.82
CA ARG A 423 0.25 6.90 13.31
C ARG A 423 1.32 7.98 13.10
N VAL A 424 1.13 8.86 12.11
CA VAL A 424 2.10 9.87 11.69
C VAL A 424 1.55 11.29 11.83
N VAL A 425 0.30 11.50 11.45
CA VAL A 425 -0.34 12.81 11.44
C VAL A 425 -1.34 12.85 12.58
N ASP A 426 -1.16 13.78 13.51
CA ASP A 426 -2.11 14.06 14.58
C ASP A 426 -3.17 15.08 14.16
N GLY A 427 -4.22 15.23 15.00
CA GLY A 427 -5.31 16.16 14.72
C GLY A 427 -4.86 17.63 14.64
N ALA A 428 -3.88 18.06 15.44
CA ALA A 428 -3.37 19.43 15.41
C ALA A 428 -2.66 19.72 14.09
N THR A 429 -1.76 18.83 13.67
CA THR A 429 -1.06 18.92 12.38
C THR A 429 -2.04 18.90 11.21
N ALA A 430 -3.03 17.99 11.24
CA ALA A 430 -4.05 17.87 10.18
C ALA A 430 -4.87 19.16 10.03
N HIS A 431 -5.34 19.74 11.13
CA HIS A 431 -6.11 20.98 11.09
C HIS A 431 -5.25 22.19 10.67
N GLN A 432 -3.99 22.29 11.11
CA GLN A 432 -3.08 23.34 10.65
C GLN A 432 -2.78 23.23 9.16
N PHE A 433 -2.57 22.00 8.65
CA PHE A 433 -2.42 21.72 7.23
C PHE A 433 -3.63 22.17 6.43
N MET A 434 -4.84 21.79 6.87
CA MET A 434 -6.10 22.20 6.23
C MET A 434 -6.31 23.71 6.29
N ALA A 435 -6.03 24.35 7.44
CA ALA A 435 -6.10 25.79 7.60
C ALA A 435 -5.13 26.52 6.65
N LYS A 436 -3.93 25.98 6.40
CA LYS A 436 -2.99 26.53 5.40
C LYS A 436 -3.56 26.45 3.99
N ILE A 437 -4.15 25.32 3.59
CA ILE A 437 -4.83 25.18 2.29
C ILE A 437 -5.97 26.18 2.17
N LYS A 438 -6.84 26.26 3.19
CA LYS A 438 -7.96 27.21 3.26
C LYS A 438 -7.48 28.65 3.08
N HIS A 439 -6.49 29.07 3.86
CA HIS A 439 -5.91 30.40 3.79
C HIS A 439 -5.37 30.73 2.39
N THR A 440 -4.63 29.79 1.77
CA THR A 440 -4.09 29.98 0.40
C THR A 440 -5.20 30.13 -0.63
N LEU A 441 -6.25 29.33 -0.55
CA LEU A 441 -7.39 29.41 -1.48
C LEU A 441 -8.25 30.65 -1.30
N GLU A 442 -8.50 31.07 -0.05
CA GLU A 442 -9.31 32.25 0.24
C GLU A 442 -8.59 33.57 -0.07
N ASN A 443 -7.25 33.58 0.01
CA ASN A 443 -6.39 34.75 -0.21
C ASN A 443 -5.48 34.56 -1.43
N TRP A 444 -6.01 34.08 -2.54
CA TRP A 444 -5.21 33.78 -3.72
C TRP A 444 -4.58 35.04 -4.35
N THR A 445 -3.26 35.07 -4.46
CA THR A 445 -2.49 36.19 -5.03
C THR A 445 -1.56 35.77 -6.16
N GLU A 446 -1.31 34.46 -6.37
CA GLU A 446 -0.39 33.98 -7.39
C GLU A 446 -0.90 34.28 -8.81
N SER A 447 0.02 34.66 -9.72
CA SER A 447 -0.27 34.82 -11.15
C SER A 447 -0.59 33.47 -11.78
N LEU A 448 -1.55 33.45 -12.71
CA LEU A 448 -1.92 32.24 -13.43
C LEU A 448 -1.04 31.97 -14.65
N MET A 449 -0.25 32.93 -15.08
CA MET A 449 0.63 32.89 -16.26
C MET A 449 2.04 33.34 -15.91
#